data_bc2fc01b2cca3ea2ef300a328c4227ff
#
_entry.id   bc2fc01b2cca3ea2ef300a328c4227ff
#
_cell.length_a   1.000
_cell.length_b   1.000
_cell.length_c   1.000
_cell.angle_alpha   90.00
_cell.angle_beta   90.00
_cell.angle_gamma   90.00
#
_symmetry.space_group_name_H-M   'P 1'
#
loop_
_entity.id
_entity.type
_entity.pdbx_description
1 polymer ?
#
loop_
_entity_poly.entity_id
_entity_poly.type
_entity_poly.pdbx_seq_one_letter_code
_entity_poly.pdbx_strand_id
1 'polypeptide(L)'
;KHLSGMAKMLMNEFDGEVPADVGLLQRLPGVGRKTANVIASCIFNQPKMAVDTHVFRVAARLGLTRGAKNPLQAELQLIKHIPEEQISLAHHWLILHGRYVCLARNPKCSACAIRSYCKYFEKMEKKKFFRTQEPGTRNQEPRRKT
;
A
#
# COMPACT_ATOMS: atom_id res chain seq x y z
N LYS A 1 -9.36 -18.31 19.54
CA LYS A 1 -8.66 -19.53 19.05
C LYS A 1 -7.19 -19.26 18.75
N HIS A 2 -6.86 -18.24 17.90
CA HIS A 2 -5.46 -17.92 17.55
C HIS A 2 -4.62 -17.42 18.73
N LEU A 3 -5.14 -16.52 19.57
CA LEU A 3 -4.43 -15.99 20.75
C LEU A 3 -4.00 -17.08 21.73
N SER A 4 -4.91 -18.01 22.06
CA SER A 4 -4.59 -19.12 22.95
C SER A 4 -3.56 -20.07 22.35
N GLY A 5 -3.65 -20.36 21.03
CA GLY A 5 -2.65 -21.17 20.33
C GLY A 5 -1.28 -20.51 20.26
N MET A 6 -1.24 -19.20 19.99
CA MET A 6 -0.01 -18.42 19.97
C MET A 6 0.67 -18.40 21.35
N ALA A 7 -0.07 -18.12 22.42
CA ALA A 7 0.47 -18.13 23.78
C ALA A 7 1.06 -19.49 24.17
N LYS A 8 0.35 -20.58 23.85
CA LYS A 8 0.86 -21.95 24.11
C LYS A 8 2.15 -22.23 23.33
N MET A 9 2.22 -21.83 22.06
CA MET A 9 3.42 -22.03 21.24
C MET A 9 4.59 -21.22 21.76
N LEU A 10 4.37 -19.96 22.15
CA LEU A 10 5.43 -19.12 22.75
C LEU A 10 5.99 -19.76 24.01
N MET A 11 5.13 -20.25 24.90
CA MET A 11 5.56 -20.91 26.14
C MET A 11 6.31 -22.23 25.89
N ASN A 12 5.86 -23.03 24.91
CA ASN A 12 6.38 -24.39 24.71
C ASN A 12 7.60 -24.45 23.79
N GLU A 13 7.72 -23.52 22.82
CA GLU A 13 8.75 -23.58 21.77
C GLU A 13 9.71 -22.39 21.81
N PHE A 14 9.39 -21.31 22.53
CA PHE A 14 10.14 -20.06 22.55
C PHE A 14 10.39 -19.51 23.97
N ASP A 15 10.25 -20.33 25.00
CA ASP A 15 10.49 -19.96 26.42
C ASP A 15 9.70 -18.70 26.87
N GLY A 16 8.53 -18.46 26.28
CA GLY A 16 7.69 -17.29 26.56
C GLY A 16 8.12 -16.01 25.83
N GLU A 17 9.20 -16.04 25.06
CA GLU A 17 9.71 -14.88 24.32
C GLU A 17 9.18 -14.82 22.90
N VAL A 18 9.08 -13.61 22.36
CA VAL A 18 8.70 -13.38 20.96
C VAL A 18 9.96 -13.48 20.07
N PRO A 19 10.01 -14.42 19.10
CA PRO A 19 11.19 -14.56 18.26
C PRO A 19 11.38 -13.36 17.32
N ALA A 20 12.63 -12.98 17.08
CA ALA A 20 12.95 -11.89 16.15
C ALA A 20 12.95 -12.31 14.68
N ASP A 21 13.07 -13.61 14.39
CA ASP A 21 13.09 -14.13 13.03
C ASP A 21 11.70 -14.13 12.39
N VAL A 22 11.59 -13.59 11.17
CA VAL A 22 10.32 -13.46 10.44
C VAL A 22 9.71 -14.82 10.11
N GLY A 23 10.53 -15.83 9.84
CA GLY A 23 10.07 -17.19 9.58
C GLY A 23 9.47 -17.84 10.84
N LEU A 24 10.13 -17.68 11.98
CA LEU A 24 9.62 -18.15 13.28
C LEU A 24 8.35 -17.40 13.69
N LEU A 25 8.31 -16.09 13.49
CA LEU A 25 7.08 -15.31 13.74
C LEU A 25 5.89 -15.83 12.93
N GLN A 26 6.09 -16.22 11.68
CA GLN A 26 5.02 -16.74 10.82
C GLN A 26 4.54 -18.15 11.22
N ARG A 27 5.29 -18.88 12.05
CA ARG A 27 4.82 -20.16 12.65
C ARG A 27 3.77 -19.94 13.72
N LEU A 28 3.75 -18.77 14.34
CA LEU A 28 2.78 -18.46 15.40
C LEU A 28 1.36 -18.39 14.84
N PRO A 29 0.38 -19.04 15.50
CA PRO A 29 -1.02 -19.04 15.08
C PRO A 29 -1.60 -17.63 14.93
N GLY A 30 -2.08 -17.29 13.73
CA GLY A 30 -2.66 -15.98 13.41
C GLY A 30 -1.64 -14.93 12.97
N VAL A 31 -0.35 -15.25 12.91
CA VAL A 31 0.70 -14.35 12.42
C VAL A 31 1.00 -14.65 10.96
N GLY A 32 0.54 -13.78 10.08
CA GLY A 32 0.91 -13.80 8.65
C GLY A 32 2.14 -12.93 8.38
N ARG A 33 2.65 -12.98 7.14
CA ARG A 33 3.84 -12.23 6.69
C ARG A 33 3.79 -10.74 7.04
N LYS A 34 2.64 -10.09 6.80
CA LYS A 34 2.46 -8.66 7.14
C LYS A 34 2.68 -8.39 8.64
N THR A 35 2.09 -9.20 9.50
CA THR A 35 2.22 -9.07 10.96
C THR A 35 3.64 -9.36 11.41
N ALA A 36 4.25 -10.42 10.88
CA ALA A 36 5.65 -10.74 11.16
C ALA A 36 6.61 -9.60 10.77
N ASN A 37 6.43 -9.01 9.60
CA ASN A 37 7.23 -7.86 9.16
C ASN A 37 7.03 -6.62 10.05
N VAL A 38 5.79 -6.36 10.51
CA VAL A 38 5.54 -5.26 11.46
C VAL A 38 6.27 -5.49 12.78
N ILE A 39 6.18 -6.69 13.35
CA ILE A 39 6.86 -7.02 14.61
C ILE A 39 8.38 -6.91 14.43
N ALA A 40 8.93 -7.51 13.39
CA ALA A 40 10.36 -7.46 13.11
C ALA A 40 10.86 -6.02 12.93
N SER A 41 10.10 -5.16 12.25
CA SER A 41 10.45 -3.77 12.03
C SER A 41 10.29 -2.91 13.30
N CYS A 42 9.15 -3.00 13.99
CA CYS A 42 8.82 -2.09 15.09
C CYS A 42 9.45 -2.49 16.43
N ILE A 43 9.63 -3.79 16.68
CA ILE A 43 10.15 -4.29 17.96
C ILE A 43 11.65 -4.61 17.86
N PHE A 44 12.05 -5.21 16.74
CA PHE A 44 13.43 -5.68 16.56
C PHE A 44 14.27 -4.79 15.62
N ASN A 45 13.74 -3.63 15.22
CA ASN A 45 14.42 -2.65 14.35
C ASN A 45 14.98 -3.24 13.05
N GLN A 46 14.36 -4.33 12.55
CA GLN A 46 14.77 -4.93 11.29
C GLN A 46 14.23 -4.14 10.09
N PRO A 47 14.99 -4.04 8.99
CA PRO A 47 14.57 -3.33 7.77
C PRO A 47 13.53 -4.16 6.99
N LYS A 48 12.32 -4.28 7.53
CA LYS A 48 11.22 -5.05 6.93
C LYS A 48 10.08 -4.13 6.48
N MET A 49 9.66 -4.32 5.24
CA MET A 49 8.52 -3.60 4.66
C MET A 49 7.23 -4.40 4.84
N ALA A 50 6.35 -3.97 5.72
CA ALA A 50 5.04 -4.59 5.87
C ALA A 50 4.05 -3.98 4.87
N VAL A 51 3.64 -4.73 3.86
CA VAL A 51 2.71 -4.24 2.85
C VAL A 51 1.26 -4.55 3.26
N ASP A 52 0.55 -3.51 3.68
CA ASP A 52 -0.90 -3.53 3.89
C ASP A 52 -1.64 -2.94 2.68
N THR A 53 -2.96 -2.81 2.78
CA THR A 53 -3.79 -2.23 1.71
C THR A 53 -3.47 -0.77 1.43
N HIS A 54 -2.99 0.00 2.41
CA HIS A 54 -2.56 1.40 2.22
C HIS A 54 -1.25 1.46 1.46
N VAL A 55 -0.23 0.76 1.95
CA VAL A 55 1.10 0.67 1.31
C VAL A 55 0.96 0.17 -0.12
N PHE A 56 0.24 -0.93 -0.33
CA PHE A 56 0.02 -1.51 -1.65
C PHE A 56 -0.60 -0.51 -2.65
N ARG A 57 -1.67 0.17 -2.23
CA ARG A 57 -2.37 1.16 -3.06
C ARG A 57 -1.50 2.39 -3.35
N VAL A 58 -0.87 2.94 -2.31
CA VAL A 58 -0.06 4.17 -2.44
C VAL A 58 1.16 3.92 -3.32
N ALA A 59 1.89 2.82 -3.09
CA ALA A 59 3.04 2.45 -3.88
C ALA A 59 2.69 2.29 -5.37
N ALA A 60 1.56 1.62 -5.68
CA ALA A 60 1.09 1.48 -7.05
C ALA A 60 0.71 2.83 -7.69
N ARG A 61 0.02 3.71 -6.95
CA ARG A 61 -0.39 5.03 -7.45
C ARG A 61 0.77 5.98 -7.67
N LEU A 62 1.74 5.99 -6.78
CA LEU A 62 2.96 6.78 -6.94
C LEU A 62 3.83 6.24 -8.09
N GLY A 63 3.72 4.94 -8.41
CA GLY A 63 4.54 4.27 -9.40
C GLY A 63 5.83 3.69 -8.82
N LEU A 64 5.91 3.54 -7.50
CA LEU A 64 7.01 2.86 -6.80
C LEU A 64 6.99 1.35 -7.07
N THR A 65 5.81 0.79 -7.36
CA THR A 65 5.65 -0.59 -7.80
C THR A 65 5.01 -0.65 -9.19
N ARG A 66 5.44 -1.63 -10.00
CA ARG A 66 4.94 -1.81 -11.36
C ARG A 66 4.34 -3.21 -11.51
N GLY A 67 3.03 -3.28 -11.79
CA GLY A 67 2.34 -4.56 -12.06
C GLY A 67 2.35 -5.54 -10.89
N ALA A 68 2.62 -5.11 -9.67
CA ALA A 68 2.55 -5.97 -8.49
C ALA A 68 1.10 -6.46 -8.28
N LYS A 69 0.88 -7.78 -8.32
CA LYS A 69 -0.44 -8.39 -8.21
C LYS A 69 -0.81 -8.76 -6.78
N ASN A 70 0.16 -8.81 -5.89
CA ASN A 70 -0.02 -9.17 -4.48
C ASN A 70 0.97 -8.41 -3.57
N PRO A 71 0.73 -8.41 -2.24
CA PRO A 71 1.59 -7.70 -1.29
C PRO A 71 3.04 -8.13 -1.31
N LEU A 72 3.34 -9.41 -1.53
CA LEU A 72 4.71 -9.91 -1.57
C LEU A 72 5.49 -9.31 -2.76
N GLN A 73 4.88 -9.25 -3.94
CA GLN A 73 5.52 -8.63 -5.11
C GLN A 73 5.76 -7.13 -4.90
N ALA A 74 4.84 -6.44 -4.23
CA ALA A 74 5.02 -5.04 -3.88
C ALA A 74 6.15 -4.86 -2.85
N GLU A 75 6.20 -5.69 -1.81
CA GLU A 75 7.27 -5.71 -0.82
C GLU A 75 8.64 -5.84 -1.49
N LEU A 76 8.83 -6.87 -2.34
CA LEU A 76 10.10 -7.13 -3.02
C LEU A 76 10.53 -5.97 -3.95
N GLN A 77 9.58 -5.30 -4.58
CA GLN A 77 9.89 -4.13 -5.40
C GLN A 77 10.26 -2.92 -4.54
N LEU A 78 9.56 -2.68 -3.43
CA LEU A 78 9.84 -1.54 -2.54
C LEU A 78 11.21 -1.66 -1.88
N ILE A 79 11.54 -2.81 -1.29
CA ILE A 79 12.83 -3.02 -0.62
C ILE A 79 14.02 -2.96 -1.58
N LYS A 80 13.81 -3.20 -2.87
CA LYS A 80 14.87 -3.08 -3.90
C LYS A 80 15.28 -1.62 -4.16
N HIS A 81 14.37 -0.68 -3.95
CA HIS A 81 14.56 0.72 -4.32
C HIS A 81 14.69 1.68 -3.14
N ILE A 82 14.33 1.23 -1.94
CA ILE A 82 14.41 2.03 -0.71
C ILE A 82 15.68 1.63 0.03
N PRO A 83 16.53 2.59 0.43
CA PRO A 83 17.69 2.30 1.28
C PRO A 83 17.27 1.55 2.55
N GLU A 84 18.10 0.59 2.96
CA GLU A 84 17.76 -0.34 4.05
C GLU A 84 17.39 0.38 5.34
N GLU A 85 18.17 1.39 5.70
CA GLU A 85 17.95 2.23 6.89
C GLU A 85 16.66 3.05 6.86
N GLN A 86 16.07 3.22 5.67
CA GLN A 86 14.82 3.99 5.50
C GLN A 86 13.58 3.11 5.34
N ILE A 87 13.73 1.79 5.23
CA ILE A 87 12.60 0.89 4.95
C ILE A 87 11.50 1.00 6.01
N SER A 88 11.86 0.98 7.28
CA SER A 88 10.90 1.09 8.39
C SER A 88 10.17 2.42 8.38
N LEU A 89 10.90 3.51 8.14
CA LEU A 89 10.34 4.86 8.08
C LEU A 89 9.44 5.04 6.84
N ALA A 90 9.87 4.55 5.69
CA ALA A 90 9.10 4.58 4.44
C ALA A 90 7.77 3.81 4.56
N HIS A 91 7.77 2.69 5.29
CA HIS A 91 6.54 1.97 5.62
C HIS A 91 5.52 2.88 6.31
N HIS A 92 5.94 3.62 7.35
CA HIS A 92 5.07 4.54 8.09
C HIS A 92 4.59 5.70 7.21
N TRP A 93 5.46 6.30 6.40
CA TRP A 93 5.07 7.36 5.46
C TRP A 93 4.00 6.90 4.48
N LEU A 94 4.16 5.72 3.90
CA LEU A 94 3.19 5.17 2.95
C LEU A 94 1.84 4.87 3.61
N ILE A 95 1.83 4.33 4.84
CA ILE A 95 0.59 4.10 5.60
C ILE A 95 -0.11 5.43 5.90
N LEU A 96 0.60 6.40 6.49
CA LEU A 96 0.02 7.68 6.88
C LEU A 96 -0.50 8.44 5.67
N HIS A 97 0.27 8.47 4.58
CA HIS A 97 -0.18 9.06 3.32
C HIS A 97 -1.44 8.37 2.78
N GLY A 98 -1.50 7.05 2.85
CA GLY A 98 -2.65 6.28 2.43
C GLY A 98 -3.90 6.47 3.31
N ARG A 99 -3.71 6.74 4.61
CA ARG A 99 -4.81 6.98 5.55
C ARG A 99 -5.40 8.38 5.43
N TYR A 100 -4.58 9.40 5.23
CA TYR A 100 -5.01 10.79 5.39
C TYR A 100 -5.11 11.58 4.08
N VAL A 101 -4.33 11.20 3.05
CA VAL A 101 -4.24 11.94 1.78
C VAL A 101 -4.67 11.07 0.60
N CYS A 102 -3.97 9.98 0.33
CA CYS A 102 -4.23 9.11 -0.82
C CYS A 102 -5.31 8.07 -0.50
N LEU A 103 -6.52 8.52 -0.18
CA LEU A 103 -7.64 7.66 0.18
C LEU A 103 -8.00 6.68 -0.94
N ALA A 104 -8.63 5.54 -0.59
CA ALA A 104 -9.06 4.55 -1.58
C ALA A 104 -10.09 5.12 -2.55
N ARG A 105 -11.11 5.78 -1.99
CA ARG A 105 -12.12 6.56 -2.72
C ARG A 105 -11.84 8.05 -2.51
N ASN A 106 -12.00 8.84 -3.56
CA ASN A 106 -11.81 10.30 -3.55
C ASN A 106 -10.48 10.75 -2.89
N PRO A 107 -9.32 10.36 -3.44
CA PRO A 107 -8.03 10.81 -2.91
C PRO A 107 -7.90 12.33 -3.01
N LYS A 108 -7.31 12.96 -1.99
CA LYS A 108 -7.14 14.41 -1.88
C LYS A 108 -5.98 14.91 -2.75
N CYS A 109 -6.04 14.64 -4.06
CA CYS A 109 -4.92 14.90 -4.97
C CYS A 109 -4.58 16.40 -5.11
N SER A 110 -5.57 17.29 -5.03
CA SER A 110 -5.37 18.76 -5.10
C SER A 110 -4.51 19.28 -3.95
N ALA A 111 -4.67 18.71 -2.76
CA ALA A 111 -3.92 19.07 -1.55
C ALA A 111 -2.69 18.19 -1.30
N CYS A 112 -2.36 17.27 -2.22
CA CYS A 112 -1.24 16.35 -2.04
C CYS A 112 0.09 17.02 -2.38
N ALA A 113 1.00 17.10 -1.41
CA ALA A 113 2.31 17.73 -1.57
C ALA A 113 3.21 17.02 -2.59
N ILE A 114 3.01 15.70 -2.80
CA ILE A 114 3.82 14.88 -3.73
C ILE A 114 3.09 14.60 -5.06
N ARG A 115 2.04 15.35 -5.38
CA ARG A 115 1.25 15.13 -6.61
C ARG A 115 2.05 15.22 -7.89
N SER A 116 3.06 16.08 -7.95
CA SER A 116 3.95 16.27 -9.11
C SER A 116 4.75 15.02 -9.48
N TYR A 117 5.01 14.14 -8.51
CA TYR A 117 5.72 12.87 -8.71
C TYR A 117 4.77 11.68 -8.89
N CYS A 118 3.44 11.90 -8.80
CA CYS A 118 2.45 10.84 -8.74
C CYS A 118 1.97 10.40 -10.12
N LYS A 119 2.28 9.17 -10.53
CA LYS A 119 1.82 8.61 -11.81
C LYS A 119 0.31 8.48 -11.94
N TYR A 120 -0.39 8.27 -10.83
CA TYR A 120 -1.85 8.25 -10.83
C TYR A 120 -2.43 9.64 -11.12
N PHE A 121 -1.88 10.69 -10.51
CA PHE A 121 -2.30 12.07 -10.75
C PHE A 121 -2.03 12.49 -12.20
N GLU A 122 -0.86 12.21 -12.73
CA GLU A 122 -0.50 12.44 -14.14
C GLU A 122 -1.51 11.80 -15.11
N LYS A 123 -1.88 10.54 -14.85
CA LYS A 123 -2.88 9.83 -15.67
C LYS A 123 -4.28 10.46 -15.57
N MET A 124 -4.66 10.95 -14.39
CA MET A 124 -5.95 11.62 -14.20
C MET A 124 -6.01 12.95 -14.96
N GLU A 125 -4.96 13.75 -14.91
CA GLU A 125 -4.90 15.03 -15.63
C GLU A 125 -4.92 14.82 -17.15
N LYS A 126 -4.17 13.84 -17.68
CA LYS A 126 -4.24 13.48 -19.09
C LYS A 126 -5.66 13.07 -19.51
N LYS A 127 -6.37 12.27 -18.70
CA LYS A 127 -7.76 11.88 -19.00
C LYS A 127 -8.73 13.05 -18.99
N LYS A 128 -8.56 14.04 -18.10
CA LYS A 128 -9.38 15.25 -18.09
C LYS A 128 -9.15 16.07 -19.37
N PHE A 129 -7.89 16.25 -19.75
CA PHE A 129 -7.53 17.01 -20.95
C PHE A 129 -8.18 16.41 -22.21
N PHE A 130 -8.12 15.10 -22.41
CA PHE A 130 -8.77 14.46 -23.56
C PHE A 130 -10.29 14.57 -23.55
N ARG A 131 -10.95 14.53 -22.36
CA ARG A 131 -12.40 14.69 -22.22
C ARG A 131 -12.90 16.10 -22.57
N THR A 132 -12.08 17.12 -22.37
CA THR A 132 -12.43 18.50 -22.72
C THR A 132 -12.24 18.81 -24.20
N GLN A 133 -11.56 17.93 -24.95
CA GLN A 133 -11.33 18.10 -26.39
C GLN A 133 -12.32 17.34 -27.28
N GLU A 134 -13.23 16.54 -26.74
CA GLU A 134 -14.31 15.94 -27.54
C GLU A 134 -15.39 17.02 -27.79
N PRO A 135 -15.54 17.50 -29.04
CA PRO A 135 -16.62 18.44 -29.38
C PRO A 135 -17.94 17.68 -29.27
N GLY A 136 -18.82 18.21 -28.41
CA GLY A 136 -20.15 17.69 -28.21
C GLY A 136 -20.96 17.67 -29.50
N THR A 137 -20.99 16.55 -30.21
CA THR A 137 -22.00 16.30 -31.25
C THR A 137 -23.32 15.94 -30.59
N ARG A 138 -24.05 16.98 -30.22
CA ARG A 138 -25.47 16.83 -29.94
C ARG A 138 -26.25 17.68 -30.97
N ASN A 139 -26.31 17.16 -32.22
CA ASN A 139 -27.33 17.61 -33.16
C ASN A 139 -28.68 17.06 -32.67
N GLN A 140 -29.48 17.87 -32.01
CA GLN A 140 -30.90 17.64 -31.86
C GLN A 140 -31.55 18.19 -33.12
N GLU A 141 -31.93 17.31 -34.02
CA GLU A 141 -32.79 17.60 -35.14
C GLU A 141 -34.20 17.88 -34.61
N PRO A 142 -34.87 19.02 -34.96
CA PRO A 142 -36.20 19.29 -34.49
C PRO A 142 -37.21 18.38 -35.22
N ARG A 143 -37.96 17.59 -34.46
CA ARG A 143 -39.10 16.83 -35.00
C ARG A 143 -40.13 17.78 -35.58
N ARG A 144 -40.27 17.77 -36.90
CA ARG A 144 -41.39 18.37 -37.60
C ARG A 144 -42.65 17.57 -37.23
N LYS A 145 -43.63 18.29 -36.65
CA LYS A 145 -45.02 17.80 -36.55
C LYS A 145 -45.69 18.03 -37.87
N THR A 146 -46.22 17.01 -38.47
CA THR A 146 -47.33 16.99 -39.43
C THR A 146 -48.52 16.35 -38.77
#